data_2f195e0f56a50c7772a70a54b2c614e5
#
_entry.id   2f195e0f56a50c7772a70a54b2c614e5
#
_cell.length_a   1.000
_cell.length_b   1.000
_cell.length_c   1.000
_cell.angle_alpha   90.00
_cell.angle_beta   90.00
_cell.angle_gamma   90.00
#
_symmetry.space_group_name_H-M   'P 1'
#
loop_
_entity.id
_entity.type
_entity.pdbx_description
1 polymer ?
#
loop_
_entity_poly.entity_id
_entity_poly.type
_entity_poly.pdbx_seq_one_letter_code
_entity_poly.pdbx_strand_id
1 'polypeptide(L)'
;MQTPQPQTGQSQPAQTSPAQQQQNSKQGADSRGAIKARTNLVIVPVTVKNRDGQLIGDLQKDEFRVFCDNVEQQIVFFTSDPYPLSAVVLIDDDLSIKSADQVQKSLAAISGGFGPNDEVAIVTYDQFPNTVSEFSFNNDLLFTQLKRLDLHSHYPGSPVGGPLTSGATSNGHSLETGAPTTLGVQQQKQDKDMDDAVFAAGEMLKSRGRDRRKIIFLISDGNNSRTNEHTLDQTLQLLLKSDVSVYSISVGHALGQKESTRLERYATSTGGDTFYAGKDRGLENLYASVTEQARNQYTITFQPQDTDRSKDFHSIEVRVRRPELDVTARQGYYQSGLH
;
A
#
# COMPACT_ATOMS: atom_id res chain seq x y z
N MET A 1 -17.94 -23.95 -70.74
CA MET A 1 -18.18 -22.88 -71.76
C MET A 1 -17.54 -21.64 -71.18
N GLN A 2 -16.29 -21.44 -71.53
CA GLN A 2 -15.77 -20.39 -72.46
C GLN A 2 -15.73 -19.00 -71.81
N THR A 3 -14.49 -18.67 -71.45
CA THR A 3 -13.79 -17.37 -71.45
C THR A 3 -14.12 -16.53 -72.66
N PRO A 4 -13.74 -15.21 -72.86
CA PRO A 4 -12.40 -14.68 -72.50
C PRO A 4 -12.38 -13.17 -72.09
N GLN A 5 -11.17 -12.76 -71.64
CA GLN A 5 -10.62 -11.37 -71.62
C GLN A 5 -10.51 -10.76 -73.07
N PRO A 6 -10.25 -9.43 -73.21
CA PRO A 6 -8.86 -9.03 -73.38
C PRO A 6 -8.40 -7.67 -72.78
N GLN A 7 -7.11 -7.59 -72.69
CA GLN A 7 -6.15 -6.51 -72.42
C GLN A 7 -6.20 -5.35 -73.43
N THR A 8 -5.59 -4.26 -73.08
CA THR A 8 -4.57 -3.36 -73.69
C THR A 8 -4.82 -1.92 -73.18
N GLY A 9 -3.89 -1.03 -72.93
CA GLY A 9 -2.47 -0.95 -73.11
C GLY A 9 -2.01 0.47 -72.77
N GLN A 10 -0.81 0.53 -72.30
CA GLN A 10 0.24 1.55 -72.29
C GLN A 10 -0.06 3.00 -72.71
N SER A 11 0.45 4.00 -71.93
CA SER A 11 1.56 4.88 -72.38
C SER A 11 1.95 5.91 -71.32
N GLN A 12 3.22 5.88 -70.90
CA GLN A 12 3.98 7.08 -70.46
C GLN A 12 4.48 7.81 -71.70
N PRO A 13 4.80 9.15 -71.66
CA PRO A 13 6.16 9.53 -71.34
C PRO A 13 6.42 10.91 -70.65
N ALA A 14 7.56 10.96 -70.02
CA ALA A 14 8.67 11.92 -70.01
C ALA A 14 8.54 13.35 -69.45
N GLN A 15 9.29 13.58 -68.43
CA GLN A 15 10.30 14.63 -68.12
C GLN A 15 10.07 16.05 -68.62
N THR A 16 10.17 17.02 -67.66
CA THR A 16 11.16 18.13 -67.73
C THR A 16 11.18 18.92 -66.39
N SER A 17 12.35 19.00 -65.77
CA SER A 17 12.72 20.07 -64.84
C SER A 17 13.20 21.28 -65.64
N PRO A 18 13.08 22.54 -65.13
CA PRO A 18 14.31 23.21 -64.70
C PRO A 18 14.19 24.16 -63.48
N ALA A 19 15.26 24.14 -62.73
CA ALA A 19 16.06 25.23 -62.15
C ALA A 19 15.43 26.38 -61.36
N GLN A 20 15.84 26.42 -60.08
CA GLN A 20 16.33 27.55 -59.29
C GLN A 20 15.61 28.89 -59.36
N GLN A 21 15.05 29.32 -58.22
CA GLN A 21 15.27 30.66 -57.69
C GLN A 21 15.27 30.64 -56.14
N GLN A 22 16.44 30.91 -55.59
CA GLN A 22 16.65 31.28 -54.20
C GLN A 22 15.95 32.64 -53.96
N GLN A 23 15.06 32.66 -52.96
CA GLN A 23 14.81 33.94 -52.25
C GLN A 23 14.89 33.67 -50.74
N ASN A 24 15.94 34.19 -50.17
CA ASN A 24 16.15 34.43 -48.76
C ASN A 24 15.00 35.27 -48.20
N SER A 25 14.23 34.73 -47.28
CA SER A 25 13.49 35.53 -46.30
C SER A 25 13.80 34.99 -44.91
N LYS A 26 14.74 35.64 -44.23
CA LYS A 26 14.90 35.58 -42.79
C LYS A 26 13.59 36.02 -42.15
N GLN A 27 12.78 35.07 -41.67
CA GLN A 27 11.80 35.38 -40.65
C GLN A 27 12.22 34.62 -39.39
N GLY A 28 12.51 35.41 -38.37
CA GLY A 28 12.90 34.94 -37.04
C GLY A 28 11.83 33.98 -36.51
N ALA A 29 12.23 32.78 -36.29
CA ALA A 29 11.48 31.85 -35.44
C ALA A 29 11.48 32.40 -34.05
N ASP A 30 10.43 33.14 -33.66
CA ASP A 30 10.07 33.35 -32.27
C ASP A 30 9.94 31.96 -31.63
N SER A 31 11.01 31.49 -31.02
CA SER A 31 10.97 30.39 -30.07
C SER A 31 10.27 30.92 -28.81
N ARG A 32 8.95 31.10 -28.90
CA ARG A 32 8.12 31.17 -27.71
C ARG A 32 8.33 29.86 -26.97
N GLY A 33 9.23 29.89 -25.99
CA GLY A 33 9.46 28.77 -25.10
C GLY A 33 8.11 28.29 -24.58
N ALA A 34 7.74 27.09 -24.97
CA ALA A 34 6.61 26.42 -24.34
C ALA A 34 6.97 26.31 -22.87
N ILE A 35 6.43 27.20 -22.03
CA ILE A 35 6.47 27.09 -20.59
C ILE A 35 5.70 25.82 -20.28
N LYS A 36 6.41 24.70 -20.11
CA LYS A 36 5.85 23.49 -19.51
C LYS A 36 5.60 23.82 -18.05
N ALA A 37 4.46 24.44 -17.77
CA ALA A 37 3.97 24.57 -16.40
C ALA A 37 3.73 23.14 -15.90
N ARG A 38 4.66 22.58 -15.13
CA ARG A 38 4.42 21.37 -14.34
C ARG A 38 3.44 21.78 -13.25
N THR A 39 2.19 21.47 -13.43
CA THR A 39 1.17 21.66 -12.42
C THR A 39 1.36 20.56 -11.38
N ASN A 40 1.88 20.91 -10.21
CA ASN A 40 2.00 19.98 -9.09
C ASN A 40 0.61 19.81 -8.48
N LEU A 41 -0.09 18.75 -8.86
CA LEU A 41 -1.36 18.37 -8.26
C LEU A 41 -1.13 17.45 -7.07
N VAL A 42 -1.73 17.80 -5.94
CA VAL A 42 -1.72 16.98 -4.72
C VAL A 42 -3.04 16.24 -4.62
N ILE A 43 -2.96 14.91 -4.60
CA ILE A 43 -4.11 14.01 -4.47
C ILE A 43 -4.25 13.65 -2.99
N VAL A 44 -5.45 13.85 -2.44
CA VAL A 44 -5.78 13.59 -1.04
C VAL A 44 -6.95 12.62 -0.98
N PRO A 45 -6.71 11.35 -0.69
CA PRO A 45 -7.76 10.43 -0.30
C PRO A 45 -8.35 10.84 1.06
N VAL A 46 -9.67 10.87 1.17
CA VAL A 46 -10.37 11.31 2.38
C VAL A 46 -11.43 10.29 2.76
N THR A 47 -11.35 9.78 3.97
CA THR A 47 -12.40 8.97 4.58
C THR A 47 -13.23 9.85 5.51
N VAL A 48 -14.55 9.73 5.42
CA VAL A 48 -15.48 10.42 6.32
C VAL A 48 -16.39 9.39 6.99
N LYS A 49 -16.48 9.46 8.31
CA LYS A 49 -17.29 8.55 9.13
C LYS A 49 -18.24 9.33 10.04
N ASN A 50 -19.36 8.72 10.38
CA ASN A 50 -20.19 9.19 11.48
C ASN A 50 -19.63 8.71 12.84
N ARG A 51 -20.29 9.10 13.95
CA ARG A 51 -19.91 8.69 15.31
C ARG A 51 -19.97 7.18 15.55
N ASP A 52 -20.75 6.46 14.74
CA ASP A 52 -20.87 4.99 14.82
C ASP A 52 -19.79 4.29 14.00
N GLY A 53 -18.88 5.04 13.35
CA GLY A 53 -17.80 4.53 12.50
C GLY A 53 -18.25 4.09 11.11
N GLN A 54 -19.50 4.43 10.69
CA GLN A 54 -20.01 4.11 9.36
C GLN A 54 -19.51 5.13 8.34
N LEU A 55 -19.15 4.65 7.15
CA LEU A 55 -18.72 5.52 6.04
C LEU A 55 -19.85 6.42 5.54
N ILE A 56 -19.54 7.67 5.31
CA ILE A 56 -20.43 8.67 4.72
C ILE A 56 -20.00 8.91 3.28
N GLY A 57 -20.84 8.54 2.32
CA GLY A 57 -20.54 8.60 0.88
C GLY A 57 -21.34 9.64 0.09
N ASP A 58 -22.17 10.47 0.76
CA ASP A 58 -23.12 11.40 0.13
C ASP A 58 -22.70 12.87 0.14
N LEU A 59 -21.46 13.16 0.62
CA LEU A 59 -20.95 14.53 0.68
C LEU A 59 -20.59 15.06 -0.71
N GLN A 60 -20.87 16.37 -0.90
CA GLN A 60 -20.57 17.07 -2.12
C GLN A 60 -19.28 17.91 -2.00
N LYS A 61 -18.70 18.29 -3.12
CA LYS A 61 -17.43 19.06 -3.17
C LYS A 61 -17.44 20.32 -2.31
N ASP A 62 -18.55 21.05 -2.26
CA ASP A 62 -18.69 22.32 -1.54
C ASP A 62 -18.80 22.16 -0.02
N GLU A 63 -18.98 20.92 0.45
CA GLU A 63 -18.95 20.58 1.88
C GLU A 63 -17.53 20.39 2.40
N PHE A 64 -16.52 20.24 1.52
CA PHE A 64 -15.13 20.07 1.89
C PHE A 64 -14.33 21.36 1.81
N ARG A 65 -13.42 21.54 2.76
CA ARG A 65 -12.35 22.55 2.75
C ARG A 65 -11.02 21.88 2.99
N VAL A 66 -10.04 22.22 2.17
CA VAL A 66 -8.67 21.68 2.26
C VAL A 66 -7.72 22.82 2.62
N PHE A 67 -6.87 22.59 3.58
CA PHE A 67 -5.82 23.53 3.99
C PHE A 67 -4.45 22.89 3.77
N CYS A 68 -3.53 23.68 3.24
CA CYS A 68 -2.12 23.35 3.12
C CYS A 68 -1.32 24.38 3.91
N ASP A 69 -0.53 23.96 4.90
CA ASP A 69 0.18 24.85 5.83
C ASP A 69 -0.72 25.95 6.42
N ASN A 70 -1.95 25.60 6.79
CA ASN A 70 -3.02 26.47 7.28
C ASN A 70 -3.58 27.47 6.25
N VAL A 71 -3.19 27.39 4.97
CA VAL A 71 -3.76 28.21 3.88
C VAL A 71 -4.82 27.40 3.16
N GLU A 72 -6.06 27.95 3.06
CA GLU A 72 -7.15 27.27 2.34
C GLU A 72 -6.81 27.13 0.86
N GLN A 73 -7.00 25.94 0.30
CA GLN A 73 -6.68 25.59 -1.08
C GLN A 73 -7.94 25.38 -1.90
N GLN A 74 -7.89 25.75 -3.16
CA GLN A 74 -8.98 25.52 -4.08
C GLN A 74 -8.98 24.04 -4.53
N ILE A 75 -10.09 23.33 -4.32
CA ILE A 75 -10.29 21.97 -4.84
C ILE A 75 -10.49 22.05 -6.35
N VAL A 76 -9.55 21.50 -7.13
CA VAL A 76 -9.59 21.48 -8.59
C VAL A 76 -10.29 20.23 -9.14
N PHE A 77 -10.22 19.11 -8.41
CA PHE A 77 -10.90 17.87 -8.76
C PHE A 77 -11.49 17.21 -7.51
N PHE A 78 -12.65 16.59 -7.67
CA PHE A 78 -13.36 15.87 -6.62
C PHE A 78 -14.14 14.70 -7.24
N THR A 79 -14.04 13.52 -6.60
CA THR A 79 -14.91 12.39 -6.91
C THR A 79 -15.13 11.51 -5.68
N SER A 80 -16.29 10.88 -5.62
CA SER A 80 -16.62 9.81 -4.68
C SER A 80 -16.61 8.43 -5.36
N ASP A 81 -16.21 8.35 -6.62
CA ASP A 81 -16.16 7.08 -7.35
C ASP A 81 -15.13 6.14 -6.72
N PRO A 82 -15.48 4.87 -6.58
CA PRO A 82 -14.55 3.87 -6.06
C PRO A 82 -13.39 3.64 -7.05
N TYR A 83 -12.17 3.61 -6.49
CA TYR A 83 -10.97 3.29 -7.27
C TYR A 83 -10.60 1.82 -7.10
N PRO A 84 -10.05 1.16 -8.13
CA PRO A 84 -9.42 -0.13 -7.97
C PRO A 84 -8.19 -0.02 -7.05
N LEU A 85 -7.87 -1.11 -6.36
CA LEU A 85 -6.78 -1.16 -5.40
C LEU A 85 -5.53 -1.80 -6.01
N SER A 86 -4.35 -1.26 -5.65
CA SER A 86 -3.08 -1.97 -5.66
C SER A 86 -2.70 -2.19 -4.21
N ALA A 87 -2.74 -3.42 -3.75
CA ALA A 87 -2.57 -3.75 -2.34
C ALA A 87 -1.36 -4.65 -2.09
N VAL A 88 -0.58 -4.34 -1.06
CA VAL A 88 0.33 -5.29 -0.45
C VAL A 88 -0.30 -5.75 0.86
N VAL A 89 -0.66 -7.03 0.96
CA VAL A 89 -1.04 -7.67 2.21
C VAL A 89 0.24 -8.05 2.93
N LEU A 90 0.56 -7.28 3.97
CA LEU A 90 1.78 -7.42 4.77
C LEU A 90 1.45 -8.07 6.11
N ILE A 91 1.99 -9.26 6.36
CA ILE A 91 1.63 -10.11 7.50
C ILE A 91 2.85 -10.35 8.37
N ASP A 92 2.69 -10.04 9.65
CA ASP A 92 3.65 -10.35 10.69
C ASP A 92 3.71 -11.87 10.92
N ASP A 93 4.86 -12.48 10.68
CA ASP A 93 5.07 -13.92 10.80
C ASP A 93 5.68 -14.34 12.17
N ASP A 94 5.94 -13.38 13.05
CA ASP A 94 6.38 -13.60 14.43
C ASP A 94 5.33 -13.13 15.46
N LEU A 95 4.08 -13.48 15.22
CA LEU A 95 2.98 -13.23 16.15
C LEU A 95 3.03 -14.21 17.33
N SER A 96 2.43 -13.84 18.47
CA SER A 96 2.20 -14.81 19.54
C SER A 96 1.37 -16.00 19.05
N ILE A 97 1.56 -17.21 19.60
CA ILE A 97 0.84 -18.43 19.20
C ILE A 97 -0.66 -18.18 19.07
N LYS A 98 -1.26 -17.52 20.07
CA LYS A 98 -2.69 -17.23 20.06
C LYS A 98 -3.10 -16.30 18.92
N SER A 99 -2.31 -15.25 18.65
CA SER A 99 -2.59 -14.30 17.57
C SER A 99 -2.36 -14.96 16.21
N ALA A 100 -1.29 -15.73 16.06
CA ALA A 100 -1.01 -16.50 14.84
C ALA A 100 -2.13 -17.47 14.51
N ASP A 101 -2.62 -18.25 15.48
CA ASP A 101 -3.78 -19.14 15.32
C ASP A 101 -5.04 -18.40 14.86
N GLN A 102 -5.30 -17.23 15.44
CA GLN A 102 -6.46 -16.41 15.09
C GLN A 102 -6.34 -15.87 13.67
N VAL A 103 -5.19 -15.32 13.31
CA VAL A 103 -4.92 -14.80 11.95
C VAL A 103 -4.96 -15.93 10.94
N GLN A 104 -4.25 -17.04 11.19
CA GLN A 104 -4.17 -18.20 10.29
C GLN A 104 -5.55 -18.72 9.87
N LYS A 105 -6.50 -18.81 10.81
CA LYS A 105 -7.86 -19.31 10.54
C LYS A 105 -8.67 -18.38 9.63
N SER A 106 -8.36 -17.09 9.63
CA SER A 106 -9.12 -16.05 8.91
C SER A 106 -8.45 -15.54 7.64
N LEU A 107 -7.15 -15.84 7.41
CA LEU A 107 -6.37 -15.28 6.29
C LEU A 107 -7.07 -15.39 4.94
N ALA A 108 -7.65 -16.55 4.63
CA ALA A 108 -8.30 -16.77 3.35
C ALA A 108 -9.48 -15.80 3.09
N ALA A 109 -10.10 -15.25 4.15
CA ALA A 109 -11.19 -14.29 4.02
C ALA A 109 -10.74 -12.94 3.46
N ILE A 110 -9.44 -12.60 3.54
CA ILE A 110 -8.87 -11.38 2.95
C ILE A 110 -9.20 -11.30 1.45
N SER A 111 -9.14 -12.43 0.74
CA SER A 111 -9.43 -12.46 -0.70
C SER A 111 -10.83 -11.98 -1.05
N GLY A 112 -11.81 -12.21 -0.16
CA GLY A 112 -13.20 -11.77 -0.36
C GLY A 112 -13.39 -10.25 -0.38
N GLY A 113 -12.44 -9.47 0.13
CA GLY A 113 -12.48 -8.02 0.10
C GLY A 113 -12.00 -7.40 -1.24
N PHE A 114 -11.29 -8.15 -2.06
CA PHE A 114 -10.73 -7.67 -3.32
C PHE A 114 -11.61 -8.05 -4.52
N GLY A 115 -11.75 -7.10 -5.44
CA GLY A 115 -12.51 -7.26 -6.68
C GLY A 115 -11.63 -7.67 -7.87
N PRO A 116 -12.25 -7.95 -9.03
CA PRO A 116 -11.53 -8.42 -10.22
C PRO A 116 -10.58 -7.39 -10.83
N ASN A 117 -10.74 -6.12 -10.48
CA ASN A 117 -9.90 -5.03 -10.95
C ASN A 117 -8.79 -4.68 -9.95
N ASP A 118 -8.72 -5.36 -8.80
CA ASP A 118 -7.68 -5.13 -7.81
C ASP A 118 -6.48 -6.02 -8.08
N GLU A 119 -5.29 -5.51 -7.85
CA GLU A 119 -4.07 -6.31 -7.86
C GLU A 119 -3.50 -6.39 -6.45
N VAL A 120 -3.11 -7.60 -6.06
CA VAL A 120 -2.67 -7.88 -4.70
C VAL A 120 -1.36 -8.66 -4.71
N ALA A 121 -0.42 -8.23 -3.88
CA ALA A 121 0.78 -8.97 -3.52
C ALA A 121 0.70 -9.41 -2.06
N ILE A 122 1.36 -10.51 -1.70
CA ILE A 122 1.46 -11.01 -0.33
C ILE A 122 2.91 -10.98 0.10
N VAL A 123 3.16 -10.36 1.24
CA VAL A 123 4.47 -10.29 1.87
C VAL A 123 4.32 -10.69 3.34
N THR A 124 5.16 -11.59 3.81
CA THR A 124 5.32 -11.86 5.25
C THR A 124 6.59 -11.18 5.75
N TYR A 125 6.69 -10.97 7.05
CA TYR A 125 7.92 -10.46 7.64
C TYR A 125 8.12 -10.95 9.07
N ASP A 126 9.36 -11.18 9.41
CA ASP A 126 9.93 -11.32 10.74
C ASP A 126 11.10 -10.32 10.88
N GLN A 127 12.35 -10.79 10.72
CA GLN A 127 13.54 -9.95 10.58
C GLN A 127 13.66 -9.33 9.17
N PHE A 128 13.11 -10.01 8.15
CA PHE A 128 13.20 -9.58 6.76
C PHE A 128 11.84 -9.73 6.06
N PRO A 129 11.51 -8.82 5.14
CA PRO A 129 10.35 -9.00 4.28
C PRO A 129 10.58 -10.16 3.31
N ASN A 130 9.61 -11.07 3.23
CA ASN A 130 9.58 -12.20 2.32
C ASN A 130 8.38 -12.13 1.39
N THR A 131 8.61 -11.99 0.08
CA THR A 131 7.53 -11.96 -0.92
C THR A 131 7.00 -13.36 -1.17
N VAL A 132 5.79 -13.62 -0.69
CA VAL A 132 5.06 -14.88 -0.90
C VAL A 132 4.42 -14.92 -2.29
N SER A 133 3.88 -13.78 -2.74
CA SER A 133 3.25 -13.64 -4.05
C SER A 133 3.43 -12.22 -4.58
N GLU A 134 3.83 -12.11 -5.84
CA GLU A 134 3.85 -10.86 -6.59
C GLU A 134 2.44 -10.37 -6.92
N PHE A 135 2.32 -9.11 -7.37
CA PHE A 135 1.04 -8.53 -7.75
C PHE A 135 0.29 -9.35 -8.79
N SER A 136 -0.93 -9.71 -8.46
CA SER A 136 -1.82 -10.49 -9.33
C SER A 136 -3.25 -9.98 -9.22
N PHE A 137 -3.98 -10.02 -10.34
CA PHE A 137 -5.43 -9.80 -10.42
C PHE A 137 -6.23 -11.09 -10.17
N ASN A 138 -5.55 -12.21 -9.96
CA ASN A 138 -6.17 -13.52 -9.79
C ASN A 138 -6.56 -13.76 -8.33
N ASN A 139 -7.85 -13.58 -8.02
CA ASN A 139 -8.38 -13.72 -6.67
C ASN A 139 -8.36 -15.18 -6.16
N ASP A 140 -8.48 -16.16 -7.05
CA ASP A 140 -8.38 -17.59 -6.70
C ASP A 140 -6.94 -17.95 -6.30
N LEU A 141 -5.96 -17.34 -6.99
CA LEU A 141 -4.54 -17.47 -6.61
C LEU A 141 -4.31 -16.84 -5.24
N LEU A 142 -4.81 -15.62 -5.01
CA LEU A 142 -4.73 -14.94 -3.72
C LEU A 142 -5.31 -15.80 -2.59
N PHE A 143 -6.51 -16.31 -2.77
CA PHE A 143 -7.16 -17.23 -1.82
C PHE A 143 -6.29 -18.44 -1.52
N THR A 144 -5.78 -19.09 -2.58
CA THR A 144 -4.97 -20.32 -2.45
C THR A 144 -3.66 -20.05 -1.71
N GLN A 145 -2.98 -18.93 -2.00
CA GLN A 145 -1.73 -18.54 -1.35
C GLN A 145 -1.97 -18.24 0.14
N LEU A 146 -2.97 -17.43 0.47
CA LEU A 146 -3.33 -17.11 1.86
C LEU A 146 -3.72 -18.35 2.66
N LYS A 147 -4.43 -19.29 2.05
CA LYS A 147 -4.82 -20.56 2.70
C LYS A 147 -3.63 -21.48 2.98
N ARG A 148 -2.59 -21.43 2.15
CA ARG A 148 -1.38 -22.27 2.28
C ARG A 148 -0.31 -21.65 3.18
N LEU A 149 -0.44 -20.35 3.48
CA LEU A 149 0.50 -19.67 4.35
C LEU A 149 0.47 -20.32 5.74
N ASP A 150 1.64 -20.58 6.31
CA ASP A 150 1.81 -21.14 7.64
C ASP A 150 2.60 -20.15 8.51
N LEU A 151 1.87 -19.49 9.42
CA LEU A 151 2.42 -18.49 10.37
C LEU A 151 3.04 -19.14 11.61
N HIS A 152 3.05 -20.49 11.71
CA HIS A 152 3.55 -21.22 12.87
C HIS A 152 4.93 -21.83 12.67
N SER A 153 5.47 -21.77 11.45
CA SER A 153 6.71 -22.47 11.08
C SER A 153 7.95 -21.97 11.84
N HIS A 154 7.89 -20.77 12.45
CA HIS A 154 9.03 -20.09 13.07
C HIS A 154 9.08 -20.23 14.60
N TYR A 155 8.15 -20.98 15.23
CA TYR A 155 8.23 -21.20 16.67
C TYR A 155 9.42 -22.09 17.06
N PRO A 156 10.37 -21.62 17.89
CA PRO A 156 11.38 -22.48 18.52
C PRO A 156 10.72 -23.37 19.55
N GLY A 157 10.21 -24.49 19.13
CA GLY A 157 9.47 -25.45 19.99
C GLY A 157 8.69 -26.46 19.18
N SER A 158 8.45 -26.24 17.90
CA SER A 158 8.07 -27.34 17.00
C SER A 158 9.23 -28.32 16.99
N PRO A 159 9.03 -29.60 17.36
CA PRO A 159 10.10 -30.57 17.24
C PRO A 159 10.44 -30.64 15.75
N VAL A 160 11.59 -30.07 15.39
CA VAL A 160 12.20 -30.39 14.10
C VAL A 160 12.44 -31.89 14.18
N GLY A 161 11.50 -32.65 13.62
CA GLY A 161 11.55 -34.11 13.54
C GLY A 161 12.69 -34.55 12.62
N GLY A 162 13.90 -34.29 13.06
CA GLY A 162 15.09 -34.94 12.50
C GLY A 162 15.34 -36.24 13.25
N PRO A 163 15.81 -37.28 12.59
CA PRO A 163 16.10 -38.58 13.23
C PRO A 163 17.20 -38.55 14.30
N LEU A 164 17.75 -37.38 14.62
CA LEU A 164 18.79 -37.18 15.61
C LEU A 164 18.29 -36.63 16.98
N THR A 165 16.99 -36.34 17.13
CA THR A 165 16.42 -35.85 18.40
C THR A 165 15.69 -36.93 19.19
N SER A 166 15.56 -38.14 18.66
CA SER A 166 15.14 -39.28 19.48
C SER A 166 16.33 -39.66 20.37
N GLY A 167 16.18 -39.48 21.69
CA GLY A 167 17.19 -39.78 22.68
C GLY A 167 17.89 -41.09 22.42
N ALA A 168 19.20 -41.09 22.49
CA ALA A 168 20.02 -42.27 22.34
C ALA A 168 19.59 -43.31 23.40
N THR A 169 18.94 -44.39 22.96
CA THR A 169 18.66 -45.52 23.77
C THR A 169 19.75 -46.55 23.52
N SER A 170 20.49 -46.90 24.57
CA SER A 170 21.37 -48.04 24.57
C SER A 170 20.71 -49.18 25.36
N ASN A 171 20.50 -50.32 24.72
CA ASN A 171 19.87 -51.51 25.29
C ASN A 171 18.47 -51.30 25.92
N GLY A 172 17.64 -50.46 25.29
CA GLY A 172 16.23 -50.29 25.71
C GLY A 172 16.07 -49.43 26.97
N HIS A 173 17.13 -48.87 27.52
CA HIS A 173 17.10 -47.90 28.61
C HIS A 173 17.45 -46.48 28.09
N SER A 174 16.57 -45.51 28.37
CA SER A 174 16.90 -44.08 28.18
C SER A 174 18.09 -43.78 29.08
N LEU A 175 19.17 -43.27 28.47
CA LEU A 175 20.26 -42.65 29.25
C LEU A 175 19.75 -41.32 29.82
N GLU A 176 19.08 -41.37 30.96
CA GLU A 176 18.90 -40.20 31.80
C GLU A 176 20.27 -39.82 32.39
N THR A 177 21.05 -39.07 31.64
CA THR A 177 22.13 -38.30 32.22
C THR A 177 21.48 -37.15 32.98
N GLY A 178 21.36 -37.29 34.28
CA GLY A 178 20.90 -36.26 35.21
C GLY A 178 21.86 -35.07 35.27
N ALA A 179 21.90 -34.31 34.21
CA ALA A 179 22.37 -32.94 34.23
C ALA A 179 21.14 -32.05 34.30
N PRO A 180 21.03 -31.09 35.20
CA PRO A 180 19.96 -30.11 35.18
C PRO A 180 20.23 -29.19 33.97
N THR A 181 19.72 -29.56 32.81
CA THR A 181 19.63 -28.66 31.66
C THR A 181 18.47 -27.68 31.85
N THR A 182 18.52 -26.94 32.94
CA THR A 182 18.00 -25.58 32.95
C THR A 182 19.04 -24.64 32.34
N LEU A 183 19.56 -24.94 31.17
CA LEU A 183 19.92 -23.89 30.28
C LEU A 183 18.56 -23.28 29.90
N GLY A 184 18.21 -22.21 30.63
CA GLY A 184 17.18 -21.31 30.16
C GLY A 184 17.52 -21.00 28.69
N VAL A 185 16.85 -21.62 27.76
CA VAL A 185 16.73 -21.09 26.42
C VAL A 185 16.06 -19.74 26.68
N GLN A 186 16.89 -18.70 26.90
CA GLN A 186 16.40 -17.35 26.70
C GLN A 186 15.84 -17.44 25.29
N GLN A 187 14.50 -17.42 25.19
CA GLN A 187 13.84 -17.12 23.94
C GLN A 187 14.48 -15.82 23.47
N GLN A 188 15.46 -15.93 22.58
CA GLN A 188 15.91 -14.75 21.84
C GLN A 188 14.65 -14.26 21.20
N LYS A 189 14.14 -13.13 21.74
CA LYS A 189 13.07 -12.38 21.11
C LYS A 189 13.60 -12.10 19.71
N GLN A 190 13.03 -12.77 18.71
CA GLN A 190 13.43 -12.54 17.34
C GLN A 190 13.20 -11.06 17.06
N ASP A 191 14.18 -10.40 16.47
CA ASP A 191 14.05 -9.01 16.09
C ASP A 191 13.01 -8.93 14.96
N LYS A 192 11.99 -8.08 15.15
CA LYS A 192 10.95 -7.81 14.16
C LYS A 192 11.26 -6.49 13.50
N ASP A 193 11.51 -6.50 12.20
CA ASP A 193 11.85 -5.29 11.47
C ASP A 193 10.65 -4.79 10.65
N MET A 194 9.59 -4.36 11.38
CA MET A 194 8.34 -3.89 10.79
C MET A 194 8.55 -2.64 9.92
N ASP A 195 9.44 -1.71 10.32
CA ASP A 195 9.67 -0.49 9.54
C ASP A 195 10.27 -0.82 8.19
N ASP A 196 11.21 -1.78 8.12
CA ASP A 196 11.82 -2.25 6.89
C ASP A 196 10.81 -3.00 6.01
N ALA A 197 9.94 -3.79 6.62
CA ALA A 197 8.88 -4.49 5.91
C ALA A 197 7.86 -3.52 5.28
N VAL A 198 7.44 -2.49 6.03
CA VAL A 198 6.55 -1.44 5.52
C VAL A 198 7.25 -0.62 4.43
N PHE A 199 8.56 -0.34 4.59
CA PHE A 199 9.35 0.34 3.57
C PHE A 199 9.41 -0.46 2.28
N ALA A 200 9.72 -1.76 2.35
CA ALA A 200 9.77 -2.66 1.20
C ALA A 200 8.40 -2.75 0.48
N ALA A 201 7.30 -2.87 1.23
CA ALA A 201 5.95 -2.85 0.68
C ALA A 201 5.64 -1.50 -0.02
N GLY A 202 6.11 -0.38 0.53
CA GLY A 202 6.02 0.94 -0.08
C GLY A 202 6.76 1.05 -1.41
N GLU A 203 7.99 0.52 -1.49
CA GLU A 203 8.77 0.46 -2.75
C GLU A 203 8.07 -0.41 -3.81
N MET A 204 7.48 -1.56 -3.43
CA MET A 204 6.69 -2.38 -4.35
C MET A 204 5.51 -1.60 -4.96
N LEU A 205 4.83 -0.78 -4.15
CA LEU A 205 3.68 0.01 -4.57
C LEU A 205 4.04 1.28 -5.35
N LYS A 206 5.25 1.80 -5.21
CA LYS A 206 5.71 3.04 -5.83
C LYS A 206 5.54 3.03 -7.35
N SER A 207 5.79 1.91 -7.99
CA SER A 207 5.68 1.73 -9.44
C SER A 207 4.26 1.50 -9.96
N ARG A 208 3.26 1.34 -9.07
CA ARG A 208 1.88 1.10 -9.49
C ARG A 208 1.20 2.35 -10.03
N GLY A 209 0.16 2.14 -10.86
CA GLY A 209 -0.57 3.20 -11.56
C GLY A 209 -1.17 4.25 -10.60
N ARG A 210 -1.29 5.50 -11.06
CA ARG A 210 -1.93 6.59 -10.31
C ARG A 210 -3.47 6.57 -10.43
N ASP A 211 -3.99 5.77 -11.32
CA ASP A 211 -5.40 5.46 -11.53
C ASP A 211 -5.94 4.43 -10.54
N ARG A 212 -5.11 4.03 -9.57
CA ARG A 212 -5.39 3.02 -8.55
C ARG A 212 -5.04 3.56 -7.16
N ARG A 213 -5.76 3.12 -6.13
CA ARG A 213 -5.36 3.41 -4.75
C ARG A 213 -4.31 2.40 -4.31
N LYS A 214 -3.20 2.91 -3.82
CA LYS A 214 -2.08 2.11 -3.31
C LYS A 214 -2.23 1.96 -1.81
N ILE A 215 -2.34 0.73 -1.35
CA ILE A 215 -2.52 0.46 0.07
C ILE A 215 -1.57 -0.63 0.56
N ILE A 216 -1.09 -0.46 1.79
CA ILE A 216 -0.53 -1.54 2.59
C ILE A 216 -1.61 -1.98 3.56
N PHE A 217 -1.96 -3.25 3.49
CA PHE A 217 -2.88 -3.91 4.41
C PHE A 217 -2.03 -4.68 5.41
N LEU A 218 -1.70 -4.06 6.55
CA LEU A 218 -0.76 -4.55 7.55
C LEU A 218 -1.49 -5.30 8.67
N ILE A 219 -1.11 -6.55 8.91
CA ILE A 219 -1.60 -7.37 10.03
C ILE A 219 -0.42 -7.63 10.97
N SER A 220 -0.45 -7.04 12.17
CA SER A 220 0.68 -7.10 13.11
C SER A 220 0.23 -6.87 14.55
N ASP A 221 1.08 -7.27 15.50
CA ASP A 221 0.94 -6.90 16.90
C ASP A 221 1.57 -5.53 17.24
N GLY A 222 2.20 -4.87 16.25
CA GLY A 222 2.81 -3.55 16.40
C GLY A 222 4.19 -3.55 17.05
N ASN A 223 4.71 -4.72 17.44
CA ASN A 223 6.09 -4.81 17.93
C ASN A 223 7.06 -4.49 16.79
N ASN A 224 8.12 -3.77 17.13
CA ASN A 224 9.21 -3.41 16.22
C ASN A 224 10.54 -3.41 16.95
N SER A 225 11.56 -3.96 16.37
CA SER A 225 12.90 -3.99 16.94
C SER A 225 13.65 -2.67 16.67
N ARG A 226 14.90 -2.62 17.16
CA ARG A 226 15.80 -1.49 16.89
C ARG A 226 16.76 -1.77 15.74
N THR A 227 16.66 -2.94 15.13
CA THR A 227 17.57 -3.43 14.08
C THR A 227 17.19 -2.98 12.69
N ASN A 228 16.02 -2.32 12.53
CA ASN A 228 15.58 -1.80 11.24
C ASN A 228 16.64 -0.89 10.59
N GLU A 229 16.88 -1.06 9.30
CA GLU A 229 17.71 -0.19 8.47
C GLU A 229 17.04 1.17 8.22
N HIS A 230 15.69 1.17 8.14
CA HIS A 230 14.89 2.36 7.92
C HIS A 230 14.18 2.79 9.21
N THR A 231 14.16 4.09 9.44
CA THR A 231 13.37 4.67 10.53
C THR A 231 11.92 4.85 10.14
N LEU A 232 11.01 4.93 11.13
CA LEU A 232 9.60 5.28 10.90
C LEU A 232 9.44 6.52 10.00
N ASP A 233 10.23 7.58 10.24
CA ASP A 233 10.11 8.83 9.48
C ASP A 233 10.58 8.68 8.03
N GLN A 234 11.64 7.90 7.76
CA GLN A 234 12.08 7.57 6.40
C GLN A 234 11.01 6.76 5.66
N THR A 235 10.43 5.77 6.34
CA THR A 235 9.36 4.95 5.79
C THR A 235 8.11 5.79 5.49
N LEU A 236 7.68 6.65 6.42
CA LEU A 236 6.56 7.58 6.19
C LEU A 236 6.84 8.53 5.02
N GLN A 237 8.08 9.03 4.89
CA GLN A 237 8.47 9.87 3.76
C GLN A 237 8.30 9.14 2.42
N LEU A 238 8.74 7.89 2.33
CA LEU A 238 8.54 7.05 1.14
C LEU A 238 7.06 6.88 0.82
N LEU A 239 6.24 6.49 1.81
CA LEU A 239 4.81 6.24 1.63
C LEU A 239 4.08 7.49 1.13
N LEU A 240 4.34 8.65 1.75
CA LEU A 240 3.72 9.93 1.39
C LEU A 240 4.15 10.41 0.00
N LYS A 241 5.42 10.20 -0.40
CA LYS A 241 5.91 10.50 -1.76
C LYS A 241 5.32 9.59 -2.83
N SER A 242 4.95 8.37 -2.45
CA SER A 242 4.44 7.34 -3.34
C SER A 242 2.90 7.26 -3.38
N ASP A 243 2.20 8.12 -2.63
CA ASP A 243 0.75 8.14 -2.46
C ASP A 243 0.21 6.79 -1.93
N VAL A 244 0.91 6.18 -0.96
CA VAL A 244 0.55 4.91 -0.33
C VAL A 244 -0.10 5.17 1.03
N SER A 245 -1.28 4.59 1.26
CA SER A 245 -1.97 4.61 2.55
C SER A 245 -1.79 3.28 3.29
N VAL A 246 -1.63 3.33 4.61
CA VAL A 246 -1.51 2.14 5.46
C VAL A 246 -2.81 1.91 6.20
N TYR A 247 -3.37 0.72 6.02
CA TYR A 247 -4.45 0.19 6.84
C TYR A 247 -3.92 -0.93 7.69
N SER A 248 -4.05 -0.82 9.00
CA SER A 248 -3.49 -1.81 9.92
C SER A 248 -4.58 -2.53 10.71
N ILE A 249 -4.37 -3.81 10.95
CA ILE A 249 -5.13 -4.61 11.91
C ILE A 249 -4.19 -4.99 13.04
N SER A 250 -4.45 -4.41 14.21
CA SER A 250 -3.74 -4.72 15.44
C SER A 250 -4.28 -6.01 16.03
N VAL A 251 -3.42 -7.03 16.14
CA VAL A 251 -3.73 -8.33 16.73
C VAL A 251 -3.01 -8.49 18.06
N GLY A 252 -3.75 -8.94 19.08
CA GLY A 252 -3.16 -9.16 20.40
C GLY A 252 -3.09 -7.94 21.34
N HIS A 253 -3.26 -6.72 20.82
CA HIS A 253 -3.23 -5.49 21.61
C HIS A 253 -4.52 -4.66 21.45
N ALA A 254 -4.89 -3.92 22.49
CA ALA A 254 -6.04 -3.04 22.49
C ALA A 254 -5.65 -1.60 22.10
N LEU A 255 -6.64 -0.80 21.77
CA LEU A 255 -6.48 0.63 21.50
C LEU A 255 -5.70 1.32 22.64
N GLY A 256 -4.71 2.14 22.29
CA GLY A 256 -3.92 2.94 23.23
C GLY A 256 -2.82 2.17 23.94
N GLN A 257 -2.57 0.90 23.62
CA GLN A 257 -1.37 0.20 24.09
C GLN A 257 -0.14 0.70 23.32
N LYS A 258 1.02 0.68 23.97
CA LYS A 258 2.26 1.22 23.41
C LYS A 258 2.62 0.57 22.07
N GLU A 259 2.38 -0.71 21.94
CA GLU A 259 2.67 -1.52 20.74
C GLU A 259 1.80 -1.11 19.55
N SER A 260 0.53 -0.73 19.79
CA SER A 260 -0.36 -0.28 18.71
C SER A 260 -0.05 1.12 18.20
N THR A 261 0.66 1.95 18.99
CA THR A 261 0.95 3.36 18.64
C THR A 261 1.69 3.50 17.30
N ARG A 262 2.57 2.56 16.96
CA ARG A 262 3.30 2.60 15.67
C ARG A 262 2.38 2.31 14.49
N LEU A 263 1.49 1.33 14.63
CA LEU A 263 0.47 1.01 13.62
C LEU A 263 -0.46 2.21 13.39
N GLU A 264 -0.93 2.84 14.48
CA GLU A 264 -1.74 4.05 14.43
C GLU A 264 -1.01 5.20 13.72
N ARG A 265 0.30 5.36 13.99
CA ARG A 265 1.08 6.43 13.36
C ARG A 265 1.23 6.21 11.86
N TYR A 266 1.48 4.99 11.39
CA TYR A 266 1.48 4.69 9.95
C TYR A 266 0.13 5.01 9.32
N ALA A 267 -0.96 4.51 9.91
CA ALA A 267 -2.30 4.71 9.39
C ALA A 267 -2.68 6.20 9.34
N THR A 268 -2.61 6.90 10.46
CA THR A 268 -3.04 8.32 10.55
C THR A 268 -2.19 9.25 9.70
N SER A 269 -0.87 9.02 9.62
CA SER A 269 0.01 9.86 8.80
C SER A 269 -0.26 9.71 7.30
N THR A 270 -0.68 8.53 6.86
CA THR A 270 -0.89 8.21 5.44
C THR A 270 -2.36 8.30 4.99
N GLY A 271 -3.29 8.59 5.89
CA GLY A 271 -4.73 8.71 5.59
C GLY A 271 -5.47 7.37 5.52
N GLY A 272 -4.89 6.32 6.08
CA GLY A 272 -5.55 5.05 6.34
C GLY A 272 -6.16 4.98 7.73
N ASP A 273 -6.33 3.77 8.28
CA ASP A 273 -6.96 3.54 9.56
C ASP A 273 -6.37 2.32 10.29
N THR A 274 -6.57 2.25 11.61
CA THR A 274 -6.18 1.11 12.43
C THR A 274 -7.40 0.42 13.02
N PHE A 275 -7.51 -0.86 12.77
CA PHE A 275 -8.58 -1.71 13.29
C PHE A 275 -8.03 -2.64 14.37
N TYR A 276 -8.82 -2.89 15.40
CA TYR A 276 -8.40 -3.69 16.54
C TYR A 276 -9.16 -5.00 16.57
N ALA A 277 -8.43 -6.11 16.54
CA ALA A 277 -8.99 -7.44 16.71
C ALA A 277 -9.48 -7.59 18.16
N GLY A 278 -10.78 -7.58 18.35
CA GLY A 278 -11.45 -7.71 19.65
C GLY A 278 -12.25 -8.99 19.76
N LYS A 279 -12.90 -9.19 20.94
CA LYS A 279 -13.79 -10.33 21.16
C LYS A 279 -15.09 -10.26 20.35
N ASP A 280 -15.52 -9.03 20.01
CA ASP A 280 -16.85 -8.76 19.44
C ASP A 280 -16.83 -8.65 17.89
N ARG A 281 -15.65 -8.49 17.29
CA ARG A 281 -15.49 -8.42 15.82
C ARG A 281 -14.50 -9.47 15.36
N GLY A 282 -14.97 -10.40 14.54
CA GLY A 282 -14.09 -11.36 13.87
C GLY A 282 -13.13 -10.67 12.90
N LEU A 283 -11.94 -11.22 12.69
CA LEU A 283 -10.95 -10.69 11.76
C LEU A 283 -11.50 -10.59 10.33
N GLU A 284 -12.37 -11.50 9.91
CA GLU A 284 -12.99 -11.48 8.59
C GLU A 284 -13.78 -10.20 8.33
N ASN A 285 -14.52 -9.71 9.34
CA ASN A 285 -15.25 -8.45 9.25
C ASN A 285 -14.30 -7.24 9.18
N LEU A 286 -13.17 -7.30 9.89
CA LEU A 286 -12.16 -6.25 9.83
C LEU A 286 -11.48 -6.21 8.44
N TYR A 287 -11.20 -7.36 7.85
CA TYR A 287 -10.64 -7.45 6.49
C TYR A 287 -11.57 -6.81 5.46
N ALA A 288 -12.86 -7.11 5.53
CA ALA A 288 -13.86 -6.48 4.67
C ALA A 288 -13.92 -4.96 4.89
N SER A 289 -13.90 -4.50 6.16
CA SER A 289 -13.93 -3.08 6.49
C SER A 289 -12.71 -2.32 5.94
N VAL A 290 -11.51 -2.91 5.96
CA VAL A 290 -10.29 -2.30 5.40
C VAL A 290 -10.47 -2.04 3.90
N THR A 291 -10.85 -3.07 3.15
CA THR A 291 -10.98 -2.95 1.69
C THR A 291 -12.14 -2.06 1.27
N GLU A 292 -13.25 -2.12 2.00
CA GLU A 292 -14.39 -1.22 1.80
C GLU A 292 -14.01 0.24 2.03
N GLN A 293 -13.36 0.53 3.15
CA GLN A 293 -12.91 1.89 3.47
C GLN A 293 -11.87 2.39 2.46
N ALA A 294 -10.88 1.58 2.12
CA ALA A 294 -9.86 1.96 1.16
C ALA A 294 -10.45 2.27 -0.23
N ARG A 295 -11.47 1.51 -0.65
CA ARG A 295 -12.12 1.68 -1.96
C ARG A 295 -13.00 2.91 -2.04
N ASN A 296 -13.75 3.21 -0.97
CA ASN A 296 -14.84 4.20 -0.97
C ASN A 296 -14.43 5.56 -0.36
N GLN A 297 -13.13 5.89 -0.38
CA GLN A 297 -12.68 7.24 -0.01
C GLN A 297 -13.06 8.26 -1.06
N TYR A 298 -13.36 9.49 -0.64
CA TYR A 298 -13.35 10.63 -1.55
C TYR A 298 -11.94 10.88 -2.08
N THR A 299 -11.82 11.29 -3.32
CA THR A 299 -10.56 11.78 -3.89
C THR A 299 -10.68 13.28 -4.10
N ILE A 300 -9.89 14.02 -3.38
CA ILE A 300 -9.79 15.48 -3.51
C ILE A 300 -8.43 15.80 -4.12
N THR A 301 -8.41 16.68 -5.12
CA THR A 301 -7.16 17.16 -5.69
C THR A 301 -7.12 18.68 -5.62
N PHE A 302 -6.00 19.22 -5.19
CA PHE A 302 -5.74 20.66 -5.20
C PHE A 302 -4.39 20.96 -5.83
N GLN A 303 -4.24 22.19 -6.32
CA GLN A 303 -2.96 22.75 -6.76
C GLN A 303 -2.47 23.65 -5.65
N PRO A 304 -1.30 23.35 -5.02
CA PRO A 304 -0.78 24.18 -3.95
C PRO A 304 -0.56 25.62 -4.41
N GLN A 305 -1.15 26.57 -3.67
CA GLN A 305 -0.96 28.00 -3.85
C GLN A 305 -0.37 28.57 -2.57
N ASP A 306 0.47 29.57 -2.71
CA ASP A 306 1.07 30.29 -1.58
C ASP A 306 1.81 29.38 -0.58
N THR A 307 2.42 28.29 -1.07
CA THR A 307 3.22 27.39 -0.25
C THR A 307 4.68 27.84 -0.22
N ASP A 308 5.31 27.67 0.93
CA ASP A 308 6.73 27.95 1.13
C ASP A 308 7.59 26.90 0.42
N ARG A 309 8.13 27.26 -0.73
CA ARG A 309 8.95 26.35 -1.56
C ARG A 309 10.28 25.95 -0.93
N SER A 310 10.65 26.55 0.20
CA SER A 310 11.85 26.17 0.94
C SER A 310 11.65 24.97 1.84
N LYS A 311 10.39 24.56 2.07
CA LYS A 311 10.02 23.39 2.87
C LYS A 311 9.89 22.16 2.00
N ASP A 312 10.47 21.05 2.46
CA ASP A 312 10.31 19.76 1.82
C ASP A 312 8.94 19.11 2.12
N PHE A 313 8.38 19.37 3.31
CA PHE A 313 7.12 18.81 3.77
C PHE A 313 6.07 19.90 3.99
N HIS A 314 4.86 19.65 3.48
CA HIS A 314 3.69 20.50 3.63
C HIS A 314 2.57 19.75 4.33
N SER A 315 2.02 20.36 5.38
CA SER A 315 0.90 19.77 6.12
C SER A 315 -0.41 19.89 5.34
N ILE A 316 -1.29 18.91 5.48
CA ILE A 316 -2.63 18.91 4.92
C ILE A 316 -3.64 18.74 6.05
N GLU A 317 -4.70 19.55 6.03
CA GLU A 317 -5.87 19.39 6.87
C GLU A 317 -7.12 19.44 5.99
N VAL A 318 -8.01 18.47 6.18
CA VAL A 318 -9.31 18.43 5.49
C VAL A 318 -10.41 18.62 6.53
N ARG A 319 -11.32 19.54 6.28
CA ARG A 319 -12.49 19.81 7.11
C ARG A 319 -13.76 19.63 6.31
N VAL A 320 -14.82 19.16 6.98
CA VAL A 320 -16.16 18.99 6.41
C VAL A 320 -17.14 19.93 7.13
N ARG A 321 -18.09 20.48 6.39
CA ARG A 321 -19.09 21.43 6.96
C ARG A 321 -20.08 20.76 7.90
N ARG A 322 -20.41 19.48 7.68
CA ARG A 322 -21.33 18.75 8.58
C ARG A 322 -20.64 18.53 9.92
N PRO A 323 -21.20 19.03 11.03
CA PRO A 323 -20.68 18.76 12.36
C PRO A 323 -20.80 17.27 12.68
N GLU A 324 -19.96 16.78 13.61
CA GLU A 324 -20.03 15.41 14.14
C GLU A 324 -19.57 14.30 13.20
N LEU A 325 -18.87 14.66 12.11
CA LEU A 325 -18.22 13.69 11.22
C LEU A 325 -16.72 13.63 11.52
N ASP A 326 -16.20 12.40 11.58
CA ASP A 326 -14.78 12.14 11.69
C ASP A 326 -14.16 12.11 10.29
N VAL A 327 -13.12 12.91 10.08
CA VAL A 327 -12.45 13.06 8.80
C VAL A 327 -11.02 12.54 8.93
N THR A 328 -10.66 11.55 8.12
CA THR A 328 -9.31 11.00 8.03
C THR A 328 -8.74 11.29 6.65
N ALA A 329 -7.58 11.93 6.62
CA ALA A 329 -6.82 12.22 5.41
C ALA A 329 -5.32 12.12 5.72
N ARG A 330 -4.48 12.03 4.69
CA ARG A 330 -3.02 12.10 4.88
C ARG A 330 -2.62 13.41 5.54
N GLN A 331 -1.66 13.35 6.47
CA GLN A 331 -1.24 14.52 7.24
C GLN A 331 -0.42 15.54 6.44
N GLY A 332 0.03 15.17 5.27
CA GLY A 332 0.83 16.06 4.42
C GLY A 332 1.39 15.36 3.17
N TYR A 333 2.24 16.09 2.48
CA TYR A 333 2.97 15.59 1.31
C TYR A 333 4.38 16.18 1.28
N TYR A 334 5.27 15.48 0.61
CA TYR A 334 6.60 15.98 0.31
C TYR A 334 6.63 16.61 -1.07
N GLN A 335 7.16 17.82 -1.16
CA GLN A 335 7.36 18.46 -2.45
C GLN A 335 8.37 17.63 -3.25
N SER A 336 7.99 17.20 -4.46
CA SER A 336 8.94 16.55 -5.37
C SER A 336 10.00 17.59 -5.75
N GLY A 337 11.24 17.38 -5.34
CA GLY A 337 12.33 18.27 -5.69
C GLY A 337 12.37 18.52 -7.20
N LEU A 338 12.53 19.75 -7.60
CA LEU A 338 12.93 20.14 -8.95
C LEU A 338 14.37 19.61 -9.16
N HIS A 339 14.50 18.38 -9.63
CA HIS A 339 15.76 17.86 -10.16
C HIS A 339 15.68 17.78 -11.68
#